data_2cfe64fd4af6a5d78f7e8bf0bb371412
#
_entry.id   2cfe64fd4af6a5d78f7e8bf0bb371412
#
_cell.length_a   1.000
_cell.length_b   1.000
_cell.length_c   1.000
_cell.angle_alpha   90.00
_cell.angle_beta   90.00
_cell.angle_gamma   90.00
#
_symmetry.space_group_name_H-M   'P 1'
#
loop_
_entity.id
_entity.type
_entity.pdbx_description
1 polymer ?
#
loop_
_entity_poly.entity_id
_entity_poly.type
_entity_poly.pdbx_seq_one_letter_code
_entity_poly.pdbx_strand_id
1 'polypeptide(L)'
;MRSLTGMPRLVALVALSAFAGPSAWADTLADKLTPHVGETIDLVELGTGRRFVRPVLAGVVEKNDAVTGLRLRAEGQKTVTTVSLSGIAKIVADRETVHEAETTGRAFAQLRGRRGREAYDRQAEASAARMKANGVEPWPQLTAEEHAAEVTSLKAFVTEIRQKFPGLAVSETHEFLVASDVPPAQLAPFVANLDSMHDFLCELYGMPTGEPLWKGKCLVIAFLNEADYVAFEEGVLKSGMQGTQGVCHQRSDGRVIMVCHRGADPAAFAHMLVHETCHGFNHRWMTPQRLPNWLNEGIAEWVGTRVVKNCEQVPLKEARAAAFMRSKGTLGPGFFTAANIEPMQYGMASGMVRMLISRDARKFAEFVRGIKEGTPVEESLQRSFGGSLDDLVKAYGAAVGVPNLSTTDE
;
A
#
# COMPACT_ATOMS: atom_id res chain seq x y z
N MET A 1 16.70 56.24 38.54
CA MET A 1 15.41 56.72 37.98
C MET A 1 14.93 55.71 36.96
N ARG A 2 13.74 55.16 37.25
CA ARG A 2 12.74 54.58 36.37
C ARG A 2 13.18 53.38 35.51
N SER A 3 12.82 52.16 35.86
CA SER A 3 11.47 51.55 35.95
C SER A 3 10.88 51.15 34.62
N LEU A 4 10.46 49.91 34.61
CA LEU A 4 9.23 49.33 34.03
C LEU A 4 9.45 48.48 32.79
N THR A 5 8.93 47.35 32.60
CA THR A 5 7.82 46.48 33.05
C THR A 5 7.81 45.37 32.03
N GLY A 6 7.74 44.10 32.23
CA GLY A 6 6.62 43.38 32.83
C GLY A 6 5.57 43.04 31.76
N MET A 7 5.70 41.86 31.08
CA MET A 7 4.58 41.31 30.35
C MET A 7 4.12 40.01 31.02
N PRO A 8 2.81 39.84 31.21
CA PRO A 8 2.27 38.78 32.05
C PRO A 8 2.21 37.42 31.30
N ARG A 9 2.63 36.40 32.02
CA ARG A 9 2.31 35.02 31.71
C ARG A 9 0.80 34.81 31.94
N LEU A 10 0.05 34.50 30.92
CA LEU A 10 -1.32 34.04 31.00
C LEU A 10 -1.31 32.58 31.51
N VAL A 11 -1.51 32.40 32.79
CA VAL A 11 -1.81 31.09 33.39
C VAL A 11 -3.31 30.91 33.21
N ALA A 12 -3.71 30.00 32.36
CA ALA A 12 -5.08 29.56 32.30
C ALA A 12 -5.34 28.57 33.42
N LEU A 13 -6.01 29.04 34.47
CA LEU A 13 -6.60 28.20 35.52
C LEU A 13 -7.76 27.43 34.88
N VAL A 14 -7.66 26.11 34.83
CA VAL A 14 -8.77 25.23 34.52
C VAL A 14 -9.36 24.72 35.82
N ALA A 15 -10.61 25.11 36.09
CA ALA A 15 -11.37 24.63 37.22
C ALA A 15 -11.72 23.14 37.07
N LEU A 16 -11.40 22.35 38.07
CA LEU A 16 -11.86 20.97 38.22
C LEU A 16 -13.37 20.95 38.50
N SER A 17 -14.11 20.22 37.66
CA SER A 17 -15.37 19.61 38.07
C SER A 17 -15.28 18.11 37.80
N ALA A 18 -15.32 17.35 38.88
CA ALA A 18 -15.32 15.89 38.85
C ALA A 18 -16.65 15.34 38.38
N PHE A 19 -16.62 14.36 37.45
CA PHE A 19 -17.46 13.14 37.49
C PHE A 19 -17.19 12.26 36.31
N ALA A 20 -17.00 10.97 36.58
CA ALA A 20 -17.13 9.79 35.74
C ALA A 20 -15.84 9.17 35.17
N GLY A 21 -15.52 8.07 35.68
CA GLY A 21 -14.89 6.83 35.22
C GLY A 21 -13.69 6.84 34.29
N PRO A 22 -12.60 6.21 34.62
CA PRO A 22 -11.32 6.37 33.96
C PRO A 22 -11.21 5.51 32.68
N SER A 23 -10.90 6.13 31.55
CA SER A 23 -10.13 5.46 30.52
C SER A 23 -8.64 5.70 30.85
N ALA A 24 -8.05 4.82 31.62
CA ALA A 24 -6.70 4.94 32.18
C ALA A 24 -5.56 5.13 31.15
N TRP A 25 -5.85 5.08 29.86
CA TRP A 25 -4.87 5.19 28.78
C TRP A 25 -4.79 6.59 28.14
N ALA A 26 -5.88 7.33 28.14
CA ALA A 26 -5.92 8.67 27.56
C ALA A 26 -5.22 9.69 28.46
N ASP A 27 -5.44 9.60 29.78
CA ASP A 27 -4.83 10.48 30.78
C ASP A 27 -3.30 10.30 30.80
N THR A 28 -2.83 9.06 30.69
CA THR A 28 -1.38 8.75 30.67
C THR A 28 -0.67 9.34 29.46
N LEU A 29 -1.31 9.41 28.30
CA LEU A 29 -0.70 9.99 27.10
C LEU A 29 -0.69 11.52 27.15
N ALA A 30 -1.75 12.14 27.65
CA ALA A 30 -1.81 13.59 27.86
C ALA A 30 -0.73 14.03 28.86
N ASP A 31 -0.62 13.34 29.98
CA ASP A 31 0.39 13.63 31.02
C ASP A 31 1.82 13.49 30.47
N LYS A 32 2.07 12.53 29.61
CA LYS A 32 3.40 12.32 28.98
C LYS A 32 3.73 13.35 27.91
N LEU A 33 2.74 13.90 27.19
CA LEU A 33 2.98 14.80 26.07
C LEU A 33 2.88 16.28 26.44
N THR A 34 2.07 16.63 27.42
CA THR A 34 1.88 18.04 27.86
C THR A 34 3.19 18.73 28.25
N PRO A 35 4.13 18.09 28.95
CA PRO A 35 5.42 18.72 29.27
C PRO A 35 6.25 19.10 28.06
N HIS A 36 6.05 18.41 26.91
CA HIS A 36 6.81 18.63 25.69
C HIS A 36 6.16 19.64 24.74
N VAL A 37 5.02 20.24 25.10
CA VAL A 37 4.38 21.26 24.26
C VAL A 37 5.25 22.51 24.14
N GLY A 38 5.62 22.83 22.92
CA GLY A 38 6.55 23.89 22.58
C GLY A 38 7.99 23.40 22.34
N GLU A 39 8.28 22.15 22.69
CA GLU A 39 9.61 21.53 22.58
C GLU A 39 9.72 20.59 21.38
N THR A 40 10.96 20.23 21.04
CA THR A 40 11.24 19.23 20.01
C THR A 40 11.18 17.83 20.61
N ILE A 41 10.34 16.96 20.08
CA ILE A 41 10.31 15.53 20.40
C ILE A 41 11.07 14.71 19.37
N ASP A 42 11.48 13.49 19.70
CA ASP A 42 12.41 12.73 18.85
C ASP A 42 11.79 12.24 17.56
N LEU A 43 10.58 11.68 17.64
CA LEU A 43 9.92 11.04 16.49
C LEU A 43 8.40 11.01 16.65
N VAL A 44 7.70 11.31 15.57
CA VAL A 44 6.30 10.87 15.38
C VAL A 44 6.25 10.08 14.09
N GLU A 45 5.94 8.79 14.19
CA GLU A 45 5.74 7.90 13.05
C GLU A 45 4.26 7.67 12.83
N LEU A 46 3.82 7.82 11.58
CA LEU A 46 2.44 7.53 11.18
C LEU A 46 2.29 6.08 10.76
N GLY A 47 1.08 5.53 10.88
CA GLY A 47 0.74 4.22 10.36
C GLY A 47 0.95 4.06 8.85
N THR A 48 1.06 5.16 8.11
CA THR A 48 1.44 5.19 6.69
C THR A 48 2.95 5.06 6.45
N GLY A 49 3.77 4.91 7.51
CA GLY A 49 5.22 4.92 7.44
C GLY A 49 5.85 6.31 7.31
N ARG A 50 5.05 7.38 7.19
CA ARG A 50 5.56 8.75 7.19
C ARG A 50 6.12 9.08 8.58
N ARG A 51 7.33 9.65 8.62
CA ARG A 51 8.02 10.03 9.84
C ARG A 51 8.21 11.54 9.94
N PHE A 52 7.91 12.08 11.11
CA PHE A 52 8.34 13.40 11.52
C PHE A 52 9.52 13.20 12.47
N VAL A 53 10.72 13.45 12.00
CA VAL A 53 11.95 13.33 12.80
C VAL A 53 12.22 14.68 13.43
N ARG A 54 12.38 14.73 14.74
CA ARG A 54 12.58 15.93 15.55
C ARG A 54 11.55 17.05 15.29
N PRO A 55 10.24 16.73 15.27
CA PRO A 55 9.25 17.78 15.15
C PRO A 55 9.12 18.56 16.47
N VAL A 56 8.76 19.84 16.37
CA VAL A 56 8.28 20.59 17.51
C VAL A 56 6.83 20.18 17.78
N LEU A 57 6.52 19.74 18.98
CA LEU A 57 5.15 19.47 19.44
C LEU A 57 4.46 20.82 19.70
N ALA A 58 3.76 21.35 18.71
CA ALA A 58 3.08 22.66 18.82
C ALA A 58 1.80 22.61 19.67
N GLY A 59 1.30 21.43 20.01
CA GLY A 59 0.16 21.23 20.91
C GLY A 59 -0.42 19.83 20.84
N VAL A 60 -1.21 19.50 21.85
CA VAL A 60 -2.02 18.27 21.93
C VAL A 60 -3.47 18.65 21.59
N VAL A 61 -4.15 17.82 20.82
CA VAL A 61 -5.58 17.99 20.48
C VAL A 61 -6.38 17.04 21.35
N GLU A 62 -7.27 17.59 22.16
CA GLU A 62 -8.11 16.84 23.09
C GLU A 62 -9.59 16.99 22.72
N LYS A 63 -10.36 15.94 22.99
CA LYS A 63 -11.82 15.93 22.88
C LYS A 63 -12.39 14.97 23.93
N ASN A 64 -13.31 15.47 24.76
CA ASN A 64 -13.88 14.72 25.87
C ASN A 64 -12.80 14.12 26.80
N ASP A 65 -11.85 14.94 27.22
CA ASP A 65 -10.72 14.59 28.11
C ASP A 65 -9.79 13.48 27.55
N ALA A 66 -9.83 13.21 26.27
CA ALA A 66 -8.96 12.25 25.62
C ALA A 66 -8.12 12.92 24.52
N VAL A 67 -6.85 12.53 24.42
CA VAL A 67 -5.98 12.95 23.32
C VAL A 67 -6.50 12.35 22.01
N THR A 68 -6.83 13.20 21.05
CA THR A 68 -7.34 12.82 19.74
C THR A 68 -6.37 13.12 18.59
N GLY A 69 -5.30 13.88 18.88
CA GLY A 69 -4.31 14.21 17.87
C GLY A 69 -3.19 15.09 18.39
N LEU A 70 -2.22 15.36 17.52
CA LEU A 70 -1.09 16.22 17.78
C LEU A 70 -1.01 17.33 16.74
N ARG A 71 -0.52 18.49 17.16
CA ARG A 71 -0.08 19.57 16.29
C ARG A 71 1.44 19.54 16.21
N LEU A 72 1.96 19.27 15.04
CA LEU A 72 3.38 19.12 14.78
C LEU A 72 3.87 20.23 13.85
N ARG A 73 5.06 20.73 14.11
CA ARG A 73 5.74 21.69 13.27
C ARG A 73 7.15 21.17 12.96
N ALA A 74 7.53 21.11 11.70
CA ALA A 74 8.91 20.77 11.35
C ALA A 74 9.88 21.86 11.86
N GLU A 75 11.06 21.45 12.26
CA GLU A 75 12.09 22.37 12.75
C GLU A 75 12.39 23.44 11.68
N GLY A 76 12.39 24.71 12.09
CA GLY A 76 12.60 25.86 11.20
C GLY A 76 11.41 26.27 10.32
N GLN A 77 10.28 25.54 10.32
CA GLN A 77 9.08 25.89 9.55
C GLN A 77 8.05 26.61 10.40
N LYS A 78 7.21 27.45 9.75
CA LYS A 78 6.10 28.15 10.40
C LYS A 78 4.79 27.34 10.35
N THR A 79 4.67 26.41 9.43
CA THR A 79 3.45 25.65 9.19
C THR A 79 3.27 24.56 10.24
N VAL A 80 2.09 24.50 10.85
CA VAL A 80 1.69 23.47 11.81
C VAL A 80 0.81 22.45 11.08
N THR A 81 1.15 21.18 11.19
CA THR A 81 0.36 20.05 10.69
C THR A 81 -0.37 19.39 11.86
N THR A 82 -1.68 19.25 11.75
CA THR A 82 -2.46 18.47 12.72
C THR A 82 -2.54 17.02 12.26
N VAL A 83 -2.18 16.10 13.15
CA VAL A 83 -2.20 14.66 12.91
C VAL A 83 -3.14 14.02 13.92
N SER A 84 -4.09 13.22 13.46
CA SER A 84 -4.97 12.46 14.34
C SER A 84 -4.18 11.39 15.09
N LEU A 85 -4.45 11.18 16.39
CA LEU A 85 -3.83 10.12 17.16
C LEU A 85 -4.07 8.74 16.55
N SER A 86 -5.25 8.54 15.99
CA SER A 86 -5.58 7.30 15.26
C SER A 86 -4.71 7.05 14.01
N GLY A 87 -3.98 8.05 13.54
CA GLY A 87 -3.03 7.95 12.44
C GLY A 87 -1.57 7.80 12.89
N ILE A 88 -1.29 7.80 14.20
CA ILE A 88 0.06 7.76 14.76
C ILE A 88 0.42 6.33 15.21
N ALA A 89 1.48 5.77 14.64
CA ALA A 89 2.00 4.46 15.01
C ALA A 89 2.89 4.52 16.26
N LYS A 90 3.73 5.56 16.32
CA LYS A 90 4.72 5.69 17.40
C LYS A 90 5.02 7.14 17.70
N ILE A 91 5.17 7.45 18.98
CA ILE A 91 5.68 8.73 19.48
C ILE A 91 6.86 8.44 20.40
N VAL A 92 7.99 9.09 20.13
CA VAL A 92 9.19 9.03 20.97
C VAL A 92 9.49 10.45 21.45
N ALA A 93 9.59 10.64 22.76
CA ALA A 93 10.01 11.87 23.40
C ALA A 93 11.04 11.52 24.48
N ASP A 94 12.10 12.33 24.62
CA ASP A 94 13.23 12.10 25.54
C ASP A 94 13.85 10.70 25.42
N ARG A 95 13.91 10.16 24.18
CA ARG A 95 14.38 8.81 23.85
C ARG A 95 13.49 7.68 24.40
N GLU A 96 12.36 7.99 25.00
CA GLU A 96 11.38 7.02 25.46
C GLU A 96 10.20 6.93 24.50
N THR A 97 9.67 5.72 24.29
CA THR A 97 8.43 5.51 23.55
C THR A 97 7.25 5.88 24.47
N VAL A 98 6.65 7.05 24.24
CA VAL A 98 5.51 7.53 25.03
C VAL A 98 4.17 7.02 24.50
N HIS A 99 4.14 6.65 23.22
CA HIS A 99 3.01 6.00 22.58
C HIS A 99 3.52 5.05 21.50
N GLU A 100 2.99 3.85 21.51
CA GLU A 100 3.16 2.87 20.46
C GLU A 100 1.82 2.19 20.26
N ALA A 101 1.29 2.24 19.04
CA ALA A 101 0.10 1.49 18.72
C ALA A 101 0.43 -0.01 18.83
N GLU A 102 -0.40 -0.76 19.56
CA GLU A 102 -0.16 -2.17 19.96
C GLU A 102 0.16 -3.12 18.81
N THR A 103 -0.09 -2.70 17.59
CA THR A 103 0.32 -3.42 16.39
C THR A 103 0.61 -2.42 15.27
N THR A 104 1.62 -2.72 14.44
CA THR A 104 1.92 -2.05 13.15
C THR A 104 0.66 -1.87 12.30
N GLY A 105 0.67 -1.00 11.31
CA GLY A 105 -0.38 -0.62 10.32
C GLY A 105 -1.81 -1.18 10.44
N ARG A 106 -1.96 -2.42 10.94
CA ARG A 106 -3.22 -3.13 11.21
C ARG A 106 -4.05 -2.54 12.35
N ALA A 107 -3.44 -2.02 13.42
CA ALA A 107 -4.17 -1.41 14.53
C ALA A 107 -4.89 -0.13 14.12
N PHE A 108 -4.38 0.59 13.11
CA PHE A 108 -5.07 1.77 12.60
C PHE A 108 -6.39 1.43 11.91
N ALA A 109 -6.50 0.25 11.32
CA ALA A 109 -7.76 -0.22 10.80
C ALA A 109 -8.74 -0.61 11.93
N GLN A 110 -8.24 -1.19 13.04
CA GLN A 110 -9.06 -1.51 14.22
C GLN A 110 -9.55 -0.25 14.95
N LEU A 111 -8.75 0.83 15.02
CA LEU A 111 -9.16 2.11 15.60
C LEU A 111 -10.18 2.86 14.73
N ARG A 112 -10.28 2.58 13.43
CA ARG A 112 -11.44 2.96 12.60
C ARG A 112 -12.70 2.16 12.95
N GLY A 113 -12.58 1.19 13.83
CA GLY A 113 -13.57 0.56 14.67
C GLY A 113 -14.75 -0.12 13.97
N ARG A 114 -15.72 -0.55 14.77
CA ARG A 114 -16.98 -1.18 14.37
C ARG A 114 -17.64 -0.57 13.12
N ARG A 115 -17.60 0.76 12.98
CA ARG A 115 -18.16 1.46 11.81
C ARG A 115 -17.45 1.12 10.50
N GLY A 116 -16.14 0.91 10.54
CA GLY A 116 -15.38 0.49 9.36
C GLY A 116 -15.71 -0.94 8.94
N ARG A 117 -15.83 -1.85 9.91
CA ARG A 117 -16.21 -3.26 9.65
C ARG A 117 -17.63 -3.35 9.12
N GLU A 118 -18.59 -2.70 9.76
CA GLU A 118 -19.98 -2.67 9.30
C GLU A 118 -20.14 -2.06 7.90
N ALA A 119 -19.33 -1.04 7.57
CA ALA A 119 -19.31 -0.46 6.23
C ALA A 119 -18.73 -1.43 5.20
N TYR A 120 -17.66 -2.14 5.55
CA TYR A 120 -17.06 -3.17 4.71
C TYR A 120 -18.03 -4.33 4.48
N ASP A 121 -18.69 -4.84 5.53
CA ASP A 121 -19.63 -5.96 5.44
C ASP A 121 -20.82 -5.58 4.53
N ARG A 122 -21.41 -4.40 4.70
CA ARG A 122 -22.45 -3.89 3.79
C ARG A 122 -21.97 -3.77 2.34
N GLN A 123 -20.73 -3.32 2.15
CA GLN A 123 -20.13 -3.21 0.82
C GLN A 123 -19.87 -4.60 0.21
N ALA A 124 -19.44 -5.58 1.02
CA ALA A 124 -19.24 -6.96 0.60
C ALA A 124 -20.56 -7.62 0.16
N GLU A 125 -21.67 -7.41 0.91
CA GLU A 125 -23.00 -7.87 0.52
C GLU A 125 -23.46 -7.25 -0.81
N ALA A 126 -23.29 -5.94 -0.97
CA ALA A 126 -23.62 -5.25 -2.21
C ALA A 126 -22.75 -5.74 -3.39
N SER A 127 -21.46 -5.99 -3.14
CA SER A 127 -20.54 -6.59 -4.12
C SER A 127 -20.97 -8.00 -4.53
N ALA A 128 -21.35 -8.85 -3.56
CA ALA A 128 -21.82 -10.20 -3.83
C ALA A 128 -23.06 -10.21 -4.74
N ALA A 129 -24.00 -9.30 -4.51
CA ALA A 129 -25.18 -9.15 -5.37
C ALA A 129 -24.81 -8.76 -6.81
N ARG A 130 -23.85 -7.83 -6.98
CA ARG A 130 -23.37 -7.40 -8.31
C ARG A 130 -22.57 -8.50 -9.01
N MET A 131 -21.68 -9.19 -8.31
CA MET A 131 -20.95 -10.35 -8.85
C MET A 131 -21.91 -11.41 -9.38
N LYS A 132 -22.91 -11.76 -8.59
CA LYS A 132 -23.96 -12.71 -9.01
C LYS A 132 -24.70 -12.23 -10.27
N ALA A 133 -25.07 -10.96 -10.32
CA ALA A 133 -25.75 -10.38 -11.50
C ALA A 133 -24.88 -10.40 -12.76
N ASN A 134 -23.55 -10.24 -12.60
CA ASN A 134 -22.58 -10.24 -13.67
C ASN A 134 -22.00 -11.64 -14.00
N GLY A 135 -22.45 -12.70 -13.30
CA GLY A 135 -21.95 -14.06 -13.50
C GLY A 135 -20.49 -14.26 -13.10
N VAL A 136 -20.00 -13.49 -12.12
CA VAL A 136 -18.63 -13.57 -11.60
C VAL A 136 -18.66 -14.25 -10.23
N GLU A 137 -17.86 -15.28 -10.06
CA GLU A 137 -17.71 -15.98 -8.79
C GLU A 137 -16.57 -15.38 -7.95
N PRO A 138 -16.81 -15.10 -6.66
CA PRO A 138 -15.74 -14.68 -5.75
C PRO A 138 -14.77 -15.82 -5.48
N TRP A 139 -13.55 -15.48 -5.03
CA TRP A 139 -12.69 -16.51 -4.46
C TRP A 139 -13.37 -17.19 -3.29
N PRO A 140 -13.26 -18.52 -3.15
CA PRO A 140 -13.78 -19.22 -1.98
C PRO A 140 -13.22 -18.68 -0.68
N GLN A 141 -14.10 -18.41 0.28
CA GLN A 141 -13.70 -18.07 1.63
C GLN A 141 -13.24 -19.34 2.34
N LEU A 142 -12.05 -19.31 2.91
CA LEU A 142 -11.50 -20.42 3.67
C LEU A 142 -11.89 -20.31 5.14
N THR A 143 -12.21 -21.43 5.78
CA THR A 143 -12.25 -21.49 7.23
C THR A 143 -10.85 -21.32 7.82
N ALA A 144 -10.76 -21.09 9.13
CA ALA A 144 -9.45 -20.97 9.81
C ALA A 144 -8.64 -22.27 9.68
N GLU A 145 -9.31 -23.42 9.72
CA GLU A 145 -8.70 -24.75 9.56
C GLU A 145 -8.17 -24.97 8.14
N GLU A 146 -8.96 -24.60 7.12
CA GLU A 146 -8.55 -24.66 5.72
C GLU A 146 -7.37 -23.74 5.45
N HIS A 147 -7.42 -22.52 5.99
CA HIS A 147 -6.30 -21.58 5.88
C HIS A 147 -5.01 -22.13 6.51
N ALA A 148 -5.10 -22.71 7.70
CA ALA A 148 -3.98 -23.34 8.38
C ALA A 148 -3.43 -24.55 7.59
N ALA A 149 -4.32 -25.34 6.97
CA ALA A 149 -3.95 -26.46 6.11
C ALA A 149 -3.19 -25.97 4.86
N GLU A 150 -3.63 -24.87 4.23
CA GLU A 150 -2.93 -24.27 3.09
C GLU A 150 -1.53 -23.76 3.49
N VAL A 151 -1.38 -23.12 4.66
CA VAL A 151 -0.07 -22.71 5.18
C VAL A 151 0.84 -23.92 5.38
N THR A 152 0.30 -25.01 5.93
CA THR A 152 1.04 -26.26 6.13
C THR A 152 1.48 -26.87 4.79
N SER A 153 0.60 -26.86 3.78
CA SER A 153 0.91 -27.31 2.42
C SER A 153 2.03 -26.50 1.78
N LEU A 154 2.00 -25.16 1.93
CA LEU A 154 3.06 -24.29 1.44
C LEU A 154 4.41 -24.57 2.12
N LYS A 155 4.42 -24.80 3.45
CA LYS A 155 5.63 -25.16 4.20
C LYS A 155 6.19 -26.52 3.77
N ALA A 156 5.33 -27.50 3.47
CA ALA A 156 5.74 -28.78 2.92
C ALA A 156 6.38 -28.63 1.54
N PHE A 157 5.76 -27.85 0.65
CA PHE A 157 6.32 -27.51 -0.66
C PHE A 157 7.70 -26.84 -0.56
N VAL A 158 7.87 -25.87 0.35
CA VAL A 158 9.17 -25.24 0.60
C VAL A 158 10.20 -26.28 1.10
N THR A 159 9.78 -27.25 1.93
CA THR A 159 10.65 -28.32 2.40
C THR A 159 11.16 -29.20 1.25
N GLU A 160 10.31 -29.53 0.29
CA GLU A 160 10.69 -30.26 -0.93
C GLU A 160 11.65 -29.45 -1.80
N ILE A 161 11.36 -28.15 -2.00
CA ILE A 161 12.24 -27.24 -2.75
C ILE A 161 13.66 -27.23 -2.14
N ARG A 162 13.76 -27.16 -0.82
CA ARG A 162 15.04 -27.12 -0.11
C ARG A 162 15.90 -28.37 -0.28
N GLN A 163 15.34 -29.50 -0.70
CA GLN A 163 16.15 -30.68 -1.08
C GLN A 163 16.99 -30.40 -2.34
N LYS A 164 16.46 -29.55 -3.26
CA LYS A 164 17.17 -29.16 -4.49
C LYS A 164 17.96 -27.86 -4.31
N PHE A 165 17.49 -26.98 -3.46
CA PHE A 165 18.06 -25.65 -3.18
C PHE A 165 18.32 -25.51 -1.67
N PRO A 166 19.35 -26.23 -1.11
CA PRO A 166 19.56 -26.32 0.34
C PRO A 166 19.95 -25.00 1.00
N GLY A 167 20.37 -23.99 0.23
CA GLY A 167 20.71 -22.66 0.73
C GLY A 167 19.50 -21.81 1.15
N LEU A 168 18.28 -22.20 0.75
CA LEU A 168 17.08 -21.42 1.09
C LEU A 168 16.79 -21.47 2.59
N ALA A 169 16.92 -20.34 3.27
CA ALA A 169 16.40 -20.11 4.62
C ALA A 169 14.92 -19.73 4.55
N VAL A 170 14.15 -20.11 5.57
CA VAL A 170 12.71 -19.83 5.64
C VAL A 170 12.44 -18.79 6.71
N SER A 171 11.67 -17.75 6.34
CA SER A 171 11.12 -16.79 7.27
C SER A 171 9.64 -16.56 6.96
N GLU A 172 8.91 -16.01 7.92
CA GLU A 172 7.45 -15.87 7.84
C GLU A 172 7.04 -14.54 8.43
N THR A 173 6.18 -13.83 7.70
CA THR A 173 5.41 -12.71 8.23
C THR A 173 3.94 -13.13 8.38
N HIS A 174 3.06 -12.22 8.71
CA HIS A 174 1.64 -12.56 8.75
C HIS A 174 1.10 -12.93 7.37
N GLU A 175 1.54 -12.24 6.32
CA GLU A 175 1.00 -12.40 4.96
C GLU A 175 1.88 -13.28 4.06
N PHE A 176 3.18 -13.37 4.35
CA PHE A 176 4.16 -13.97 3.45
C PHE A 176 4.88 -15.14 4.10
N LEU A 177 5.09 -16.20 3.31
CA LEU A 177 6.07 -17.23 3.57
C LEU A 177 7.26 -17.00 2.63
N VAL A 178 8.44 -16.75 3.17
CA VAL A 178 9.61 -16.38 2.37
C VAL A 178 10.66 -17.47 2.46
N ALA A 179 11.09 -18.00 1.31
CA ALA A 179 12.22 -18.91 1.19
C ALA A 179 13.33 -18.21 0.38
N SER A 180 14.51 -18.03 0.95
CA SER A 180 15.57 -17.25 0.30
C SER A 180 16.96 -17.67 0.74
N ASP A 181 17.93 -17.62 -0.18
CA ASP A 181 19.36 -17.71 0.07
C ASP A 181 20.04 -16.33 0.11
N VAL A 182 19.28 -15.25 -0.07
CA VAL A 182 19.75 -13.89 0.18
C VAL A 182 20.03 -13.72 1.68
N PRO A 183 21.21 -13.17 2.06
CA PRO A 183 21.54 -12.98 3.47
C PRO A 183 20.44 -12.24 4.24
N PRO A 184 20.04 -12.68 5.46
CA PRO A 184 18.90 -12.14 6.18
C PRO A 184 18.92 -10.61 6.38
N ALA A 185 20.08 -10.04 6.64
CA ALA A 185 20.24 -8.59 6.81
C ALA A 185 19.94 -7.80 5.51
N GLN A 186 20.20 -8.41 4.35
CA GLN A 186 19.87 -7.82 3.05
C GLN A 186 18.40 -8.07 2.66
N LEU A 187 17.83 -9.22 3.07
CA LEU A 187 16.46 -9.61 2.75
C LEU A 187 15.43 -8.82 3.57
N ALA A 188 15.70 -8.53 4.83
CA ALA A 188 14.75 -7.92 5.76
C ALA A 188 14.08 -6.62 5.26
N PRO A 189 14.78 -5.65 4.64
CA PRO A 189 14.14 -4.45 4.09
C PRO A 189 13.14 -4.76 2.96
N PHE A 190 13.40 -5.80 2.17
CA PHE A 190 12.51 -6.20 1.06
C PHE A 190 11.24 -6.87 1.57
N VAL A 191 11.36 -7.72 2.61
CA VAL A 191 10.20 -8.32 3.28
C VAL A 191 9.33 -7.23 3.93
N ALA A 192 9.95 -6.23 4.57
CA ALA A 192 9.23 -5.08 5.13
C ALA A 192 8.49 -4.26 4.05
N ASN A 193 9.04 -4.16 2.85
CA ASN A 193 8.33 -3.52 1.72
C ASN A 193 7.11 -4.34 1.29
N LEU A 194 7.18 -5.67 1.31
CA LEU A 194 6.02 -6.52 0.99
C LEU A 194 4.88 -6.34 1.99
N ASP A 195 5.17 -6.36 3.29
CA ASP A 195 4.17 -6.10 4.33
C ASP A 195 3.58 -4.69 4.17
N SER A 196 4.43 -3.69 3.89
CA SER A 196 4.00 -2.31 3.66
C SER A 196 3.12 -2.18 2.40
N MET A 197 3.43 -2.91 1.34
CA MET A 197 2.61 -2.97 0.11
C MET A 197 1.23 -3.57 0.41
N HIS A 198 1.20 -4.69 1.12
CA HIS A 198 -0.05 -5.35 1.50
C HIS A 198 -0.95 -4.41 2.30
N ASP A 199 -0.42 -3.81 3.36
CA ASP A 199 -1.16 -2.86 4.20
C ASP A 199 -1.65 -1.64 3.41
N PHE A 200 -0.81 -1.12 2.53
CA PHE A 200 -1.15 0.02 1.68
C PHE A 200 -2.30 -0.30 0.70
N LEU A 201 -2.27 -1.47 0.06
CA LEU A 201 -3.35 -1.90 -0.84
C LEU A 201 -4.64 -2.22 -0.08
N CYS A 202 -4.55 -2.81 1.11
CA CYS A 202 -5.71 -2.98 1.99
C CYS A 202 -6.36 -1.63 2.32
N GLU A 203 -5.56 -0.60 2.66
CA GLU A 203 -6.07 0.74 2.92
C GLU A 203 -6.70 1.36 1.65
N LEU A 204 -6.02 1.27 0.50
CA LEU A 204 -6.49 1.81 -0.77
C LEU A 204 -7.85 1.20 -1.18
N TYR A 205 -8.01 -0.10 -1.02
CA TYR A 205 -9.24 -0.81 -1.41
C TYR A 205 -10.29 -0.91 -0.29
N GLY A 206 -10.02 -0.32 0.87
CA GLY A 206 -10.93 -0.31 2.00
C GLY A 206 -11.12 -1.68 2.67
N MET A 207 -10.13 -2.57 2.57
CA MET A 207 -10.14 -3.85 3.27
C MET A 207 -9.81 -3.65 4.74
N PRO A 208 -10.55 -4.29 5.67
CA PRO A 208 -10.19 -4.27 7.08
C PRO A 208 -8.87 -5.00 7.32
N THR A 209 -8.13 -4.52 8.30
CA THR A 209 -6.93 -5.22 8.75
C THR A 209 -7.27 -6.61 9.30
N GLY A 210 -6.47 -7.60 8.91
CA GLY A 210 -6.66 -8.99 9.32
C GLY A 210 -7.69 -9.75 8.49
N GLU A 211 -8.31 -9.12 7.48
CA GLU A 211 -9.08 -9.83 6.48
C GLU A 211 -8.14 -10.70 5.65
N PRO A 212 -8.33 -12.03 5.59
CA PRO A 212 -7.44 -12.90 4.84
C PRO A 212 -7.56 -12.63 3.35
N LEU A 213 -6.45 -12.29 2.70
CA LEU A 213 -6.37 -12.13 1.25
C LEU A 213 -5.88 -13.41 0.59
N TRP A 214 -4.77 -13.95 1.08
CA TRP A 214 -4.08 -15.05 0.45
C TRP A 214 -4.74 -16.40 0.75
N LYS A 215 -4.62 -17.35 -0.16
CA LYS A 215 -4.92 -18.75 0.11
C LYS A 215 -3.75 -19.35 0.92
N GLY A 216 -3.87 -19.33 2.23
CA GLY A 216 -2.77 -19.51 3.17
C GLY A 216 -1.90 -18.25 3.27
N LYS A 217 -0.79 -18.23 2.57
CA LYS A 217 0.12 -17.08 2.46
C LYS A 217 0.57 -16.87 1.01
N CYS A 218 1.03 -15.67 0.67
CA CYS A 218 1.81 -15.50 -0.55
C CYS A 218 3.19 -16.10 -0.33
N LEU A 219 3.56 -17.09 -1.16
CA LEU A 219 4.89 -17.68 -1.13
C LEU A 219 5.84 -16.81 -1.96
N VAL A 220 6.93 -16.38 -1.34
CA VAL A 220 8.01 -15.64 -1.99
C VAL A 220 9.28 -16.50 -1.98
N ILE A 221 9.81 -16.78 -3.16
CA ILE A 221 11.08 -17.52 -3.32
C ILE A 221 12.07 -16.55 -3.97
N ALA A 222 13.07 -16.12 -3.19
CA ALA A 222 14.02 -15.12 -3.64
C ALA A 222 15.43 -15.70 -3.64
N PHE A 223 15.98 -15.87 -4.85
CA PHE A 223 17.35 -16.37 -5.06
C PHE A 223 18.37 -15.23 -5.06
N LEU A 224 19.57 -15.53 -4.58
CA LEU A 224 20.69 -14.59 -4.64
C LEU A 224 21.16 -14.38 -6.08
N ASN A 225 21.16 -15.44 -6.88
CA ASN A 225 21.66 -15.43 -8.23
C ASN A 225 20.59 -15.87 -9.26
N GLU A 226 20.79 -15.46 -10.52
CA GLU A 226 19.89 -15.74 -11.64
C GLU A 226 19.88 -17.24 -12.02
N ALA A 227 21.00 -17.94 -11.89
CA ALA A 227 21.08 -19.34 -12.33
C ALA A 227 20.16 -20.26 -11.51
N ASP A 228 20.08 -20.05 -10.19
CA ASP A 228 19.19 -20.81 -9.31
C ASP A 228 17.72 -20.43 -9.55
N TYR A 229 17.44 -19.15 -9.83
CA TYR A 229 16.12 -18.69 -10.25
C TYR A 229 15.66 -19.40 -11.54
N VAL A 230 16.48 -19.40 -12.58
CA VAL A 230 16.16 -20.07 -13.86
C VAL A 230 16.00 -21.57 -13.65
N ALA A 231 16.91 -22.23 -12.90
CA ALA A 231 16.81 -23.65 -12.59
C ALA A 231 15.53 -24.00 -11.82
N PHE A 232 15.06 -23.10 -10.94
CA PHE A 232 13.81 -23.28 -10.24
C PHE A 232 12.59 -23.13 -11.18
N GLU A 233 12.56 -22.07 -11.98
CA GLU A 233 11.47 -21.80 -12.94
C GLU A 233 11.31 -22.97 -13.92
N GLU A 234 12.39 -23.43 -14.53
CA GLU A 234 12.38 -24.55 -15.50
C GLU A 234 12.17 -25.92 -14.81
N GLY A 235 12.88 -26.13 -13.71
CA GLY A 235 12.95 -27.46 -13.06
C GLY A 235 11.78 -27.78 -12.14
N VAL A 236 11.19 -26.76 -11.49
CA VAL A 236 10.12 -26.93 -10.48
C VAL A 236 8.78 -26.43 -11.02
N LEU A 237 8.71 -25.19 -11.47
CA LEU A 237 7.44 -24.60 -11.94
C LEU A 237 7.12 -24.92 -13.39
N LYS A 238 8.08 -25.42 -14.16
CA LYS A 238 7.94 -25.72 -15.60
C LYS A 238 7.56 -24.46 -16.41
N SER A 239 8.12 -23.34 -16.03
CA SER A 239 7.90 -22.03 -16.62
C SER A 239 9.10 -21.61 -17.48
N GLY A 240 8.86 -21.07 -18.66
CA GLY A 240 9.89 -20.61 -19.60
C GLY A 240 10.28 -19.15 -19.42
N MET A 241 10.36 -18.63 -18.20
CA MET A 241 10.53 -17.20 -17.89
C MET A 241 12.00 -16.73 -17.91
N GLN A 242 12.77 -17.10 -18.94
CA GLN A 242 14.15 -16.64 -19.11
C GLN A 242 14.17 -15.12 -19.39
N GLY A 243 15.17 -14.43 -18.82
CA GLY A 243 15.40 -12.99 -19.04
C GLY A 243 14.54 -12.06 -18.18
N THR A 244 13.74 -12.60 -17.23
CA THR A 244 13.04 -11.80 -16.22
C THR A 244 13.78 -11.84 -14.88
N GLN A 245 13.68 -10.76 -14.10
CA GLN A 245 14.25 -10.72 -12.73
C GLN A 245 13.31 -11.38 -11.71
N GLY A 246 12.04 -11.44 -12.00
CA GLY A 246 11.02 -12.06 -11.17
C GLY A 246 9.70 -12.22 -11.90
N VAL A 247 8.86 -13.11 -11.38
CA VAL A 247 7.53 -13.42 -11.90
C VAL A 247 6.59 -13.74 -10.76
N CYS A 248 5.39 -13.19 -10.83
CA CYS A 248 4.31 -13.55 -9.94
C CYS A 248 3.40 -14.59 -10.59
N HIS A 249 3.52 -15.85 -10.17
CA HIS A 249 2.66 -16.94 -10.61
C HIS A 249 1.30 -16.88 -9.92
N GLN A 250 0.29 -16.52 -10.69
CA GLN A 250 -1.12 -16.47 -10.29
C GLN A 250 -1.80 -17.78 -10.69
N ARG A 251 -1.98 -18.68 -9.72
CA ARG A 251 -2.55 -20.00 -9.99
C ARG A 251 -4.08 -19.93 -10.08
N SER A 252 -4.66 -20.78 -10.91
CA SER A 252 -6.12 -20.86 -11.10
C SER A 252 -6.88 -21.27 -9.82
N ASP A 253 -6.21 -21.92 -8.89
CA ASP A 253 -6.75 -22.28 -7.59
C ASP A 253 -6.65 -21.15 -6.54
N GLY A 254 -6.13 -19.98 -6.94
CA GLY A 254 -5.96 -18.78 -6.12
C GLY A 254 -4.66 -18.72 -5.32
N ARG A 255 -3.75 -19.68 -5.43
CA ARG A 255 -2.41 -19.56 -4.84
C ARG A 255 -1.58 -18.54 -5.61
N VAL A 256 -0.76 -17.78 -4.88
CA VAL A 256 0.19 -16.82 -5.43
C VAL A 256 1.60 -17.21 -5.00
N ILE A 257 2.48 -17.36 -5.98
CA ILE A 257 3.89 -17.69 -5.78
C ILE A 257 4.71 -16.65 -6.50
N MET A 258 5.44 -15.84 -5.75
CA MET A 258 6.42 -14.90 -6.28
C MET A 258 7.78 -15.55 -6.32
N VAL A 259 8.41 -15.59 -7.49
CA VAL A 259 9.76 -16.12 -7.66
C VAL A 259 10.65 -15.05 -8.28
N CYS A 260 11.84 -14.86 -7.74
CA CYS A 260 12.73 -13.80 -8.22
C CYS A 260 14.19 -14.08 -7.88
N HIS A 261 15.10 -13.32 -8.50
CA HIS A 261 16.49 -13.24 -8.08
C HIS A 261 16.88 -11.80 -7.76
N ARG A 262 17.80 -11.64 -6.81
CA ARG A 262 18.15 -10.33 -6.26
C ARG A 262 18.74 -9.37 -7.29
N GLY A 263 19.51 -9.87 -8.25
CA GLY A 263 20.26 -9.05 -9.19
C GLY A 263 21.33 -8.17 -8.51
N ALA A 264 21.91 -7.25 -9.28
CA ALA A 264 22.98 -6.39 -8.81
C ALA A 264 22.48 -5.09 -8.13
N ASP A 265 21.31 -4.58 -8.54
CA ASP A 265 20.74 -3.31 -8.06
C ASP A 265 19.66 -3.57 -7.00
N PRO A 266 19.92 -3.24 -5.71
CA PRO A 266 18.93 -3.41 -4.64
C PRO A 266 17.67 -2.55 -4.79
N ALA A 267 17.76 -1.36 -5.40
CA ALA A 267 16.61 -0.48 -5.58
C ALA A 267 15.71 -1.01 -6.70
N ALA A 268 16.29 -1.49 -7.80
CA ALA A 268 15.57 -2.16 -8.86
C ALA A 268 14.88 -3.43 -8.35
N PHE A 269 15.58 -4.23 -7.55
CA PHE A 269 15.01 -5.42 -6.93
C PHE A 269 13.85 -5.11 -5.99
N ALA A 270 13.99 -4.09 -5.12
CA ALA A 270 12.93 -3.68 -4.22
C ALA A 270 11.66 -3.26 -4.98
N HIS A 271 11.83 -2.47 -6.05
CA HIS A 271 10.73 -2.05 -6.90
C HIS A 271 10.08 -3.24 -7.61
N MET A 272 10.88 -4.09 -8.28
CA MET A 272 10.38 -5.27 -8.99
C MET A 272 9.59 -6.19 -8.06
N LEU A 273 10.12 -6.47 -6.86
CA LEU A 273 9.47 -7.35 -5.90
C LEU A 273 8.10 -6.83 -5.46
N VAL A 274 7.99 -5.52 -5.17
CA VAL A 274 6.72 -4.87 -4.84
C VAL A 274 5.77 -4.87 -6.04
N HIS A 275 6.28 -4.55 -7.24
CA HIS A 275 5.51 -4.50 -8.49
C HIS A 275 4.86 -5.86 -8.79
N GLU A 276 5.65 -6.91 -8.85
CA GLU A 276 5.18 -8.26 -9.17
C GLU A 276 4.23 -8.81 -8.10
N THR A 277 4.52 -8.57 -6.82
CA THR A 277 3.64 -9.03 -5.74
C THR A 277 2.31 -8.25 -5.71
N CYS A 278 2.30 -7.00 -6.17
CA CYS A 278 1.08 -6.22 -6.35
C CYS A 278 0.13 -6.88 -7.36
N HIS A 279 0.65 -7.47 -8.45
CA HIS A 279 -0.17 -8.26 -9.38
C HIS A 279 -0.83 -9.46 -8.68
N GLY A 280 -0.10 -10.14 -7.79
CA GLY A 280 -0.65 -11.22 -6.97
C GLY A 280 -1.77 -10.74 -6.05
N PHE A 281 -1.61 -9.58 -5.41
CA PHE A 281 -2.64 -8.95 -4.60
C PHE A 281 -3.90 -8.68 -5.42
N ASN A 282 -3.77 -8.00 -6.55
CA ASN A 282 -4.88 -7.68 -7.44
C ASN A 282 -5.59 -8.93 -7.97
N HIS A 283 -4.83 -10.01 -8.24
CA HIS A 283 -5.40 -11.29 -8.64
C HIS A 283 -6.28 -11.88 -7.53
N ARG A 284 -5.79 -11.88 -6.29
CA ARG A 284 -6.51 -12.47 -5.14
C ARG A 284 -7.63 -11.61 -4.59
N TRP A 285 -7.60 -10.31 -4.83
CA TRP A 285 -8.64 -9.44 -4.30
C TRP A 285 -10.00 -9.73 -4.93
N MET A 286 -10.96 -10.10 -4.09
CA MET A 286 -12.38 -10.39 -4.38
C MET A 286 -12.62 -11.58 -5.32
N THR A 287 -12.19 -11.52 -6.57
CA THR A 287 -12.54 -12.46 -7.62
C THR A 287 -11.35 -12.77 -8.53
N PRO A 288 -11.37 -13.88 -9.32
CA PRO A 288 -10.38 -14.15 -10.35
C PRO A 288 -10.45 -13.20 -11.56
N GLN A 289 -11.46 -12.30 -11.62
CA GLN A 289 -11.59 -11.33 -12.71
C GLN A 289 -10.32 -10.48 -12.84
N ARG A 290 -9.76 -10.44 -14.05
CA ARG A 290 -8.53 -9.69 -14.32
C ARG A 290 -8.83 -8.20 -14.52
N LEU A 291 -7.94 -7.37 -14.03
CA LEU A 291 -7.91 -5.96 -14.39
C LEU A 291 -7.35 -5.81 -15.82
N PRO A 292 -7.75 -4.78 -16.59
CA PRO A 292 -7.08 -4.42 -17.83
C PRO A 292 -5.58 -4.23 -17.58
N ASN A 293 -4.75 -4.60 -18.55
CA ASN A 293 -3.30 -4.60 -18.35
C ASN A 293 -2.78 -3.20 -17.96
N TRP A 294 -3.18 -2.14 -18.66
CA TRP A 294 -2.78 -0.77 -18.32
C TRP A 294 -3.07 -0.39 -16.86
N LEU A 295 -4.23 -0.81 -16.34
CA LEU A 295 -4.64 -0.50 -14.97
C LEU A 295 -3.84 -1.33 -13.96
N ASN A 296 -3.65 -2.62 -14.24
CA ASN A 296 -2.89 -3.52 -13.39
C ASN A 296 -1.42 -3.11 -13.29
N GLU A 297 -0.79 -2.77 -14.42
CA GLU A 297 0.58 -2.27 -14.48
C GLU A 297 0.69 -0.88 -13.82
N GLY A 298 -0.26 0.01 -14.11
CA GLY A 298 -0.28 1.34 -13.53
C GLY A 298 -0.38 1.33 -12.00
N ILE A 299 -1.18 0.43 -11.43
CA ILE A 299 -1.29 0.24 -9.98
C ILE A 299 0.05 -0.27 -9.43
N ALA A 300 0.63 -1.31 -10.05
CA ALA A 300 1.88 -1.92 -9.59
C ALA A 300 3.06 -0.93 -9.61
N GLU A 301 3.22 -0.15 -10.70
CA GLU A 301 4.22 0.92 -10.80
C GLU A 301 4.00 2.01 -9.73
N TRP A 302 2.77 2.50 -9.59
CA TRP A 302 2.46 3.55 -8.64
C TRP A 302 2.67 3.11 -7.18
N VAL A 303 2.24 1.90 -6.82
CA VAL A 303 2.44 1.31 -5.50
C VAL A 303 3.94 1.21 -5.18
N GLY A 304 4.77 0.82 -6.16
CA GLY A 304 6.22 0.82 -6.03
C GLY A 304 6.77 2.16 -5.55
N THR A 305 6.25 3.29 -6.06
CA THR A 305 6.68 4.64 -5.60
C THR A 305 6.26 4.98 -4.19
N ARG A 306 5.20 4.34 -3.69
CA ARG A 306 4.65 4.63 -2.35
C ARG A 306 5.33 3.82 -1.26
N VAL A 307 5.80 2.63 -1.61
CA VAL A 307 6.33 1.64 -0.69
C VAL A 307 7.86 1.64 -0.68
N VAL A 308 8.47 1.69 -1.86
CA VAL A 308 9.93 1.63 -1.98
C VAL A 308 10.53 3.03 -1.80
N LYS A 309 11.38 3.18 -0.78
CA LYS A 309 12.08 4.44 -0.55
C LYS A 309 13.02 4.77 -1.72
N ASN A 310 12.99 6.04 -2.14
CA ASN A 310 13.86 6.55 -3.21
C ASN A 310 13.71 5.78 -4.53
N CYS A 311 12.49 5.32 -4.86
CA CYS A 311 12.20 4.71 -6.14
C CYS A 311 12.31 5.75 -7.26
N GLU A 312 13.42 5.74 -8.00
CA GLU A 312 13.68 6.66 -9.12
C GLU A 312 13.18 6.12 -10.46
N GLN A 313 12.94 4.80 -10.55
CA GLN A 313 12.59 4.14 -11.81
C GLN A 313 11.25 4.62 -12.36
N VAL A 314 10.22 4.71 -11.52
CA VAL A 314 8.87 5.09 -11.95
C VAL A 314 8.79 6.56 -12.37
N PRO A 315 9.30 7.54 -11.59
CA PRO A 315 9.41 8.91 -12.06
C PRO A 315 10.15 9.06 -13.40
N LEU A 316 11.19 8.26 -13.63
CA LEU A 316 11.92 8.26 -14.89
C LEU A 316 11.07 7.68 -16.04
N LYS A 317 10.32 6.59 -15.81
CA LYS A 317 9.35 6.03 -16.77
C LYS A 317 8.27 7.07 -17.10
N GLU A 318 7.69 7.72 -16.09
CA GLU A 318 6.67 8.78 -16.27
C GLU A 318 7.22 9.97 -17.07
N ALA A 319 8.46 10.41 -16.80
CA ALA A 319 9.10 11.52 -17.53
C ALA A 319 9.33 11.17 -19.01
N ARG A 320 9.79 9.94 -19.31
CA ARG A 320 9.97 9.44 -20.68
C ARG A 320 8.61 9.32 -21.40
N ALA A 321 7.60 8.80 -20.74
CA ALA A 321 6.24 8.71 -21.26
C ALA A 321 5.66 10.09 -21.57
N ALA A 322 5.84 11.07 -20.69
CA ALA A 322 5.41 12.44 -20.92
C ALA A 322 6.14 13.09 -22.13
N ALA A 323 7.44 12.83 -22.30
CA ALA A 323 8.20 13.30 -23.46
C ALA A 323 7.69 12.66 -24.76
N PHE A 324 7.41 11.36 -24.74
CA PHE A 324 6.81 10.65 -25.88
C PHE A 324 5.44 11.23 -26.25
N MET A 325 4.54 11.37 -25.29
CA MET A 325 3.21 11.95 -25.53
C MET A 325 3.26 13.37 -26.07
N ARG A 326 4.17 14.22 -25.56
CA ARG A 326 4.38 15.57 -26.14
C ARG A 326 4.88 15.54 -27.58
N SER A 327 5.67 14.53 -27.94
CA SER A 327 6.22 14.39 -29.29
C SER A 327 5.23 13.79 -30.28
N LYS A 328 4.41 12.84 -29.83
CA LYS A 328 3.54 12.02 -30.69
C LYS A 328 2.05 12.36 -30.59
N GLY A 329 1.61 13.01 -29.54
CA GLY A 329 0.20 13.33 -29.32
C GLY A 329 -0.68 12.12 -28.97
N THR A 330 -0.10 10.95 -28.67
CA THR A 330 -0.85 9.70 -28.49
C THR A 330 -0.34 8.87 -27.30
N LEU A 331 -1.21 8.01 -26.76
CA LEU A 331 -0.83 6.93 -25.82
C LEU A 331 -0.21 5.72 -26.52
N GLY A 332 -0.23 5.69 -27.85
CA GLY A 332 0.16 4.55 -28.67
C GLY A 332 -0.94 3.48 -28.81
N PRO A 333 -0.72 2.52 -29.72
CA PRO A 333 -1.74 1.54 -30.05
C PRO A 333 -2.03 0.59 -28.89
N GLY A 334 -3.28 0.21 -28.76
CA GLY A 334 -3.71 -0.84 -27.84
C GLY A 334 -3.61 -0.51 -26.35
N PHE A 335 -3.32 0.72 -25.93
CA PHE A 335 -3.10 1.08 -24.52
C PHE A 335 -4.20 0.53 -23.59
N PHE A 336 -5.46 0.66 -23.95
CA PHE A 336 -6.58 0.16 -23.15
C PHE A 336 -6.97 -1.30 -23.41
N THR A 337 -6.54 -1.89 -24.53
CA THR A 337 -7.07 -3.16 -25.02
C THR A 337 -6.05 -4.29 -25.14
N ALA A 338 -4.75 -3.96 -25.18
CA ALA A 338 -3.70 -4.95 -25.30
C ALA A 338 -3.60 -5.85 -24.07
N ALA A 339 -3.33 -7.13 -24.30
CA ALA A 339 -3.04 -8.07 -23.21
C ALA A 339 -1.75 -7.72 -22.45
N ASN A 340 -0.79 -7.09 -23.14
CA ASN A 340 0.43 -6.53 -22.56
C ASN A 340 0.66 -5.15 -23.17
N ILE A 341 0.87 -4.15 -22.32
CA ILE A 341 1.23 -2.80 -22.76
C ILE A 341 2.72 -2.73 -23.11
N GLU A 342 3.05 -1.78 -23.99
CA GLU A 342 4.42 -1.53 -24.40
C GLU A 342 5.28 -0.91 -23.26
N PRO A 343 6.61 -1.11 -23.25
CA PRO A 343 7.48 -0.59 -22.19
C PRO A 343 7.33 0.93 -21.94
N MET A 344 7.06 1.73 -22.97
CA MET A 344 6.82 3.16 -22.84
C MET A 344 5.49 3.47 -22.14
N GLN A 345 4.52 2.60 -22.28
CA GLN A 345 3.17 2.79 -21.74
C GLN A 345 3.08 2.56 -20.22
N TYR A 346 4.07 1.91 -19.59
CA TYR A 346 4.12 1.74 -18.13
C TYR A 346 4.14 3.09 -17.38
N GLY A 347 4.92 4.05 -17.89
CA GLY A 347 4.93 5.40 -17.31
C GLY A 347 3.62 6.17 -17.51
N MET A 348 2.92 5.92 -18.63
CA MET A 348 1.59 6.48 -18.89
C MET A 348 0.56 5.88 -17.93
N ALA A 349 0.57 4.58 -17.78
CA ALA A 349 -0.32 3.82 -16.89
C ALA A 349 -0.15 4.26 -15.42
N SER A 350 1.09 4.35 -14.95
CA SER A 350 1.43 4.87 -13.60
C SER A 350 0.92 6.30 -13.40
N GLY A 351 1.20 7.20 -14.34
CA GLY A 351 0.75 8.60 -14.28
C GLY A 351 -0.78 8.73 -14.27
N MET A 352 -1.48 7.94 -15.07
CA MET A 352 -2.94 7.92 -15.14
C MET A 352 -3.57 7.38 -13.85
N VAL A 353 -3.06 6.29 -13.30
CA VAL A 353 -3.49 5.74 -12.00
C VAL A 353 -3.23 6.74 -10.88
N ARG A 354 -2.04 7.35 -10.86
CA ARG A 354 -1.70 8.40 -9.89
C ARG A 354 -2.68 9.57 -9.96
N MET A 355 -3.05 10.01 -11.17
CA MET A 355 -4.03 11.09 -11.36
C MET A 355 -5.41 10.70 -10.81
N LEU A 356 -5.92 9.51 -11.13
CA LEU A 356 -7.21 9.02 -10.64
C LEU A 356 -7.26 8.95 -9.12
N ILE A 357 -6.23 8.37 -8.49
CA ILE A 357 -6.13 8.26 -7.03
C ILE A 357 -6.01 9.64 -6.37
N SER A 358 -5.20 10.54 -6.95
CA SER A 358 -5.05 11.92 -6.43
C SER A 358 -6.33 12.71 -6.53
N ARG A 359 -7.17 12.44 -7.52
CA ARG A 359 -8.47 13.07 -7.67
C ARG A 359 -9.46 12.60 -6.61
N ASP A 360 -9.56 11.29 -6.41
CA ASP A 360 -10.39 10.68 -5.37
C ASP A 360 -10.05 9.20 -5.19
N ALA A 361 -9.33 8.88 -4.12
CA ALA A 361 -8.89 7.51 -3.83
C ALA A 361 -10.07 6.55 -3.57
N ARG A 362 -11.20 7.04 -3.02
CA ARG A 362 -12.38 6.20 -2.79
C ARG A 362 -13.06 5.83 -4.12
N LYS A 363 -13.24 6.81 -5.01
CA LYS A 363 -13.78 6.57 -6.35
C LYS A 363 -12.87 5.65 -7.16
N PHE A 364 -11.54 5.76 -6.98
CA PHE A 364 -10.61 4.82 -7.58
C PHE A 364 -10.81 3.39 -7.08
N ALA A 365 -10.96 3.20 -5.77
CA ALA A 365 -11.27 1.90 -5.18
C ALA A 365 -12.60 1.33 -5.70
N GLU A 366 -13.64 2.18 -5.84
CA GLU A 366 -14.94 1.81 -6.42
C GLU A 366 -14.82 1.42 -7.90
N PHE A 367 -14.00 2.14 -8.68
CA PHE A 367 -13.70 1.83 -10.07
C PHE A 367 -13.06 0.44 -10.20
N VAL A 368 -11.99 0.18 -9.46
CA VAL A 368 -11.30 -1.13 -9.49
C VAL A 368 -12.23 -2.24 -8.99
N ARG A 369 -13.01 -1.98 -7.96
CA ARG A 369 -14.02 -2.91 -7.41
C ARG A 369 -15.06 -3.29 -8.45
N GLY A 370 -15.61 -2.31 -9.17
CA GLY A 370 -16.60 -2.56 -10.21
C GLY A 370 -16.07 -3.53 -11.27
N ILE A 371 -14.82 -3.39 -11.69
CA ILE A 371 -14.18 -4.30 -12.63
C ILE A 371 -14.06 -5.71 -12.02
N LYS A 372 -13.64 -5.82 -10.76
CA LYS A 372 -13.55 -7.10 -10.06
C LYS A 372 -14.92 -7.77 -9.85
N GLU A 373 -16.00 -7.00 -9.83
CA GLU A 373 -17.38 -7.46 -9.80
C GLU A 373 -17.93 -7.84 -11.18
N GLY A 374 -17.11 -7.75 -12.24
CA GLY A 374 -17.47 -8.08 -13.62
C GLY A 374 -18.12 -6.95 -14.40
N THR A 375 -18.14 -5.73 -13.89
CA THR A 375 -18.60 -4.57 -14.65
C THR A 375 -17.57 -4.21 -15.72
N PRO A 376 -17.98 -3.94 -16.98
CA PRO A 376 -17.08 -3.44 -18.00
C PRO A 376 -16.31 -2.19 -17.55
N VAL A 377 -15.06 -2.06 -17.99
CA VAL A 377 -14.13 -1.00 -17.55
C VAL A 377 -14.74 0.39 -17.72
N GLU A 378 -15.29 0.66 -18.91
CA GLU A 378 -15.87 1.96 -19.23
C GLU A 378 -17.10 2.27 -18.36
N GLU A 379 -17.97 1.29 -18.16
CA GLU A 379 -19.14 1.44 -17.29
C GLU A 379 -18.70 1.67 -15.83
N SER A 380 -17.68 0.93 -15.35
CA SER A 380 -17.16 1.13 -14.01
C SER A 380 -16.53 2.51 -13.83
N LEU A 381 -15.80 3.01 -14.84
CA LEU A 381 -15.24 4.35 -14.84
C LEU A 381 -16.35 5.42 -14.83
N GLN A 382 -17.35 5.27 -15.68
CA GLN A 382 -18.52 6.17 -15.74
C GLN A 382 -19.25 6.24 -14.39
N ARG A 383 -19.47 5.09 -13.74
CA ARG A 383 -20.17 5.02 -12.44
C ARG A 383 -19.36 5.70 -11.32
N SER A 384 -18.04 5.53 -11.32
CA SER A 384 -17.17 6.02 -10.25
C SER A 384 -16.76 7.47 -10.43
N PHE A 385 -16.38 7.87 -11.65
CA PHE A 385 -15.83 9.18 -11.95
C PHE A 385 -16.74 10.07 -12.81
N GLY A 386 -17.77 9.51 -13.43
CA GLY A 386 -18.74 10.23 -14.24
C GLY A 386 -18.23 10.58 -15.65
N GLY A 387 -17.20 9.86 -16.15
CA GLY A 387 -16.60 10.10 -17.46
C GLY A 387 -16.29 8.81 -18.23
N SER A 388 -16.09 8.93 -19.54
CA SER A 388 -15.65 7.86 -20.43
C SER A 388 -14.12 7.66 -20.41
N LEU A 389 -13.62 6.64 -21.12
CA LEU A 389 -12.18 6.49 -21.36
C LEU A 389 -11.60 7.68 -22.15
N ASP A 390 -12.35 8.24 -23.10
CA ASP A 390 -11.94 9.43 -23.82
C ASP A 390 -11.82 10.66 -22.90
N ASP A 391 -12.73 10.81 -21.94
CA ASP A 391 -12.64 11.89 -20.95
C ASP A 391 -11.43 11.71 -20.02
N LEU A 392 -11.11 10.45 -19.69
CA LEU A 392 -9.91 10.11 -18.93
C LEU A 392 -8.64 10.48 -19.72
N VAL A 393 -8.57 10.17 -21.01
CA VAL A 393 -7.43 10.53 -21.88
C VAL A 393 -7.27 12.04 -21.97
N LYS A 394 -8.37 12.78 -22.21
CA LYS A 394 -8.36 14.27 -22.26
C LYS A 394 -7.88 14.86 -20.92
N ALA A 395 -8.40 14.35 -19.80
CA ALA A 395 -8.01 14.82 -18.48
C ALA A 395 -6.53 14.54 -18.19
N TYR A 396 -6.04 13.35 -18.55
CA TYR A 396 -4.64 12.97 -18.41
C TYR A 396 -3.74 13.80 -19.33
N GLY A 397 -4.14 13.98 -20.60
CA GLY A 397 -3.44 14.83 -21.55
C GLY A 397 -3.28 16.27 -21.04
N ALA A 398 -4.35 16.86 -20.52
CA ALA A 398 -4.28 18.17 -19.88
C ALA A 398 -3.31 18.21 -18.70
N ALA A 399 -3.30 17.18 -17.85
CA ALA A 399 -2.43 17.08 -16.68
C ALA A 399 -0.93 16.96 -17.05
N VAL A 400 -0.59 16.36 -18.20
CA VAL A 400 0.79 16.19 -18.68
C VAL A 400 1.21 17.21 -19.73
N GLY A 401 0.36 18.20 -20.03
CA GLY A 401 0.62 19.26 -20.99
C GLY A 401 0.44 18.86 -22.46
N VAL A 402 -0.42 17.88 -22.74
CA VAL A 402 -0.78 17.39 -24.09
C VAL A 402 -2.30 17.41 -24.25
N PRO A 403 -2.92 18.58 -24.45
CA PRO A 403 -4.38 18.73 -24.37
C PRO A 403 -5.16 17.95 -25.46
N ASN A 404 -4.52 17.62 -26.58
CA ASN A 404 -5.12 16.85 -27.68
C ASN A 404 -4.59 15.39 -27.69
N LEU A 405 -4.26 14.85 -26.51
CA LEU A 405 -3.81 13.46 -26.40
C LEU A 405 -4.87 12.51 -26.94
N SER A 406 -4.47 11.57 -27.80
CA SER A 406 -5.32 10.54 -28.41
C SER A 406 -4.91 9.13 -27.99
N THR A 407 -5.74 8.14 -28.32
CA THR A 407 -5.45 6.71 -28.17
C THR A 407 -4.99 6.05 -29.46
N THR A 408 -5.05 6.77 -30.58
CA THR A 408 -4.71 6.27 -31.92
C THR A 408 -3.48 6.95 -32.44
N ASP A 409 -2.65 6.22 -33.16
CA ASP A 409 -1.61 6.78 -34.04
C ASP A 409 -2.32 7.33 -35.28
N GLU A 410 -2.44 8.66 -35.37
CA GLU A 410 -2.79 9.32 -36.64
C GLU A 410 -1.53 9.60 -37.43
#